data_becbebf8f79f092a0ace4de119800bfc
#
_entry.id   becbebf8f79f092a0ace4de119800bfc
#
_cell.length_a   1.000
_cell.length_b   1.000
_cell.length_c   1.000
_cell.angle_alpha   90.00
_cell.angle_beta   90.00
_cell.angle_gamma   90.00
#
_symmetry.space_group_name_H-M   'P 1'
#
loop_
_entity.id
_entity.type
_entity.pdbx_description
1 polymer ?
#
loop_
_entity_poly.entity_id
_entity_poly.type
_entity_poly.pdbx_seq_one_letter_code
_entity_poly.pdbx_strand_id
1 'polypeptide(L)'
;MDKERKKATMEKLRNSEAVYVIMSNCTRMPYVVCDSETYDDEVLVYYTEEDAKKTAEELRAENIPVQIAQVDKKQFLAFYNSLFPTGVNCIKVGKGTPDEIAIQLTELIIRPSDDTLPEGKVRIENPEFHLTALYFMQEFRRQANPQVTEEMKEMQEEMMTHYKEGRYIVAYQEEGEGKEMMLLKQKDGQAFQPLFTDFLEFQKFQQFHGGKMKTAAVEAGKIPDIMMPGAAGVTVNPFGVNLQLKIERKKA
;
A
#
# COMPACT_ATOMS: atom_id res chain seq x y z
N MET A 1 -5.82 -30.50 15.16
CA MET A 1 -4.43 -29.99 15.28
C MET A 1 -4.29 -28.62 14.60
N ASP A 2 -4.74 -28.45 13.37
CA ASP A 2 -4.61 -27.18 12.65
C ASP A 2 -5.45 -26.03 13.25
N LYS A 3 -6.71 -26.28 13.61
CA LYS A 3 -7.63 -25.27 14.17
C LYS A 3 -7.19 -24.72 15.53
N GLU A 4 -6.63 -25.57 16.40
CA GLU A 4 -6.12 -25.14 17.71
C GLU A 4 -4.84 -24.32 17.56
N ARG A 5 -3.94 -24.74 16.68
CA ARG A 5 -2.73 -24.00 16.34
C ARG A 5 -3.05 -22.63 15.75
N LYS A 6 -4.01 -22.57 14.81
CA LYS A 6 -4.48 -21.32 14.22
C LYS A 6 -5.04 -20.36 15.27
N LYS A 7 -5.87 -20.86 16.20
CA LYS A 7 -6.40 -20.07 17.31
C LYS A 7 -5.30 -19.53 18.22
N ALA A 8 -4.36 -20.38 18.62
CA ALA A 8 -3.23 -19.97 19.45
C ALA A 8 -2.36 -18.91 18.75
N THR A 9 -2.12 -19.05 17.43
CA THR A 9 -1.39 -18.06 16.63
C THR A 9 -2.12 -16.72 16.59
N MET A 10 -3.44 -16.71 16.36
CA MET A 10 -4.24 -15.47 16.37
C MET A 10 -4.23 -14.80 17.75
N GLU A 11 -4.31 -15.56 18.84
CA GLU A 11 -4.17 -15.04 20.20
C GLU A 11 -2.78 -14.42 20.42
N LYS A 12 -1.73 -15.08 19.95
CA LYS A 12 -0.35 -14.58 20.03
C LYS A 12 -0.15 -13.31 19.19
N LEU A 13 -0.69 -13.24 17.96
CA LEU A 13 -0.67 -12.04 17.11
C LEU A 13 -1.39 -10.83 17.74
N ARG A 14 -2.40 -11.07 18.58
CA ARG A 14 -3.14 -10.00 19.29
C ARG A 14 -2.47 -9.56 20.59
N ASN A 15 -1.69 -10.42 21.22
CA ASN A 15 -1.27 -10.23 22.62
C ASN A 15 0.24 -10.16 22.83
N SER A 16 1.07 -10.48 21.84
CA SER A 16 2.53 -10.29 21.90
C SER A 16 2.89 -8.84 22.18
N GLU A 17 4.04 -8.57 22.79
CA GLU A 17 4.53 -7.21 23.03
C GLU A 17 4.96 -6.53 21.73
N ALA A 18 5.50 -7.30 20.79
CA ALA A 18 5.87 -6.85 19.46
C ALA A 18 5.81 -8.00 18.45
N VAL A 19 5.73 -7.65 17.17
CA VAL A 19 5.99 -8.52 16.02
C VAL A 19 6.96 -7.82 15.07
N TYR A 20 7.63 -8.60 14.24
CA TYR A 20 8.61 -8.13 13.27
C TYR A 20 8.11 -8.39 11.87
N VAL A 21 8.04 -7.35 11.05
CA VAL A 21 7.46 -7.36 9.71
C VAL A 21 8.55 -7.13 8.67
N ILE A 22 8.54 -7.93 7.61
CA ILE A 22 9.42 -7.67 6.47
C ILE A 22 8.84 -6.52 5.65
N MET A 23 9.64 -5.47 5.45
CA MET A 23 9.27 -4.27 4.70
C MET A 23 10.06 -4.18 3.40
N SER A 24 9.41 -3.84 2.31
CA SER A 24 10.06 -3.58 1.03
C SER A 24 10.72 -2.20 1.02
N ASN A 25 12.02 -2.13 0.71
CA ASN A 25 12.71 -0.86 0.48
C ASN A 25 12.27 -0.20 -0.84
N CYS A 26 11.69 -0.97 -1.75
CA CYS A 26 11.19 -0.48 -3.03
C CYS A 26 9.92 0.37 -2.88
N THR A 27 9.07 0.03 -1.92
CA THR A 27 7.74 0.64 -1.75
C THR A 27 7.53 1.33 -0.40
N ARG A 28 8.41 1.09 0.58
CA ARG A 28 8.28 1.54 1.97
C ARG A 28 7.02 0.99 2.67
N MET A 29 6.47 -0.07 2.12
CA MET A 29 5.30 -0.80 2.60
C MET A 29 5.74 -2.20 3.04
N PRO A 30 4.89 -2.97 3.74
CA PRO A 30 5.16 -4.39 3.94
C PRO A 30 5.51 -5.07 2.61
N TYR A 31 6.50 -5.95 2.64
CA TYR A 31 6.81 -6.78 1.48
C TYR A 31 5.69 -7.77 1.25
N VAL A 32 5.09 -7.72 0.07
CA VAL A 32 3.96 -8.58 -0.29
C VAL A 32 4.43 -9.65 -1.24
N VAL A 33 3.98 -10.88 -1.00
CA VAL A 33 4.24 -12.05 -1.84
C VAL A 33 2.95 -12.83 -2.05
N CYS A 34 2.71 -13.28 -3.29
CA CYS A 34 1.61 -14.19 -3.59
C CYS A 34 2.05 -15.63 -3.30
N ASP A 35 1.25 -16.35 -2.52
CA ASP A 35 1.43 -17.79 -2.32
C ASP A 35 1.00 -18.54 -3.59
N SER A 36 1.90 -19.36 -4.16
CA SER A 36 1.66 -20.03 -5.44
C SER A 36 0.62 -21.16 -5.39
N GLU A 37 0.25 -21.63 -4.20
CA GLU A 37 -0.70 -22.73 -4.01
C GLU A 37 -2.09 -22.20 -3.65
N THR A 38 -2.15 -21.21 -2.73
CA THR A 38 -3.41 -20.67 -2.21
C THR A 38 -3.85 -19.39 -2.92
N TYR A 39 -2.93 -18.74 -3.63
CA TYR A 39 -3.11 -17.42 -4.24
C TYR A 39 -3.44 -16.32 -3.22
N ASP A 40 -3.02 -16.53 -1.98
CA ASP A 40 -3.12 -15.51 -0.95
C ASP A 40 -2.02 -14.45 -1.13
N ASP A 41 -2.39 -13.19 -0.96
CA ASP A 41 -1.48 -12.06 -0.95
C ASP A 41 -1.00 -11.83 0.48
N GLU A 42 0.23 -12.28 0.76
CA GLU A 42 0.75 -12.44 2.09
C GLU A 42 1.75 -11.35 2.47
N VAL A 43 1.70 -10.93 3.75
CA VAL A 43 2.78 -10.21 4.41
C VAL A 43 3.48 -11.12 5.41
N LEU A 44 4.82 -11.01 5.51
CA LEU A 44 5.64 -11.87 6.36
C LEU A 44 5.81 -11.26 7.74
N VAL A 45 5.38 -12.00 8.78
CA VAL A 45 5.39 -11.55 10.18
C VAL A 45 6.07 -12.59 11.07
N TYR A 46 6.91 -12.14 11.99
CA TYR A 46 7.69 -12.98 12.92
C TYR A 46 7.51 -12.53 14.34
N TYR A 47 7.67 -13.48 15.29
CA TYR A 47 7.64 -13.18 16.73
C TYR A 47 8.99 -12.77 17.29
N THR A 48 10.07 -13.09 16.58
CA THR A 48 11.44 -12.72 16.98
C THR A 48 12.14 -11.95 15.87
N GLU A 49 13.02 -11.04 16.26
CA GLU A 49 13.85 -10.30 15.31
C GLU A 49 14.83 -11.23 14.58
N GLU A 50 15.28 -12.28 15.26
CA GLU A 50 16.24 -13.26 14.71
C GLU A 50 15.65 -14.03 13.53
N ASP A 51 14.42 -14.55 13.67
CA ASP A 51 13.73 -15.24 12.57
C ASP A 51 13.47 -14.28 11.38
N ALA A 52 13.06 -13.04 11.67
CA ALA A 52 12.87 -12.03 10.64
C ALA A 52 14.18 -11.69 9.93
N LYS A 53 15.32 -11.61 10.65
CA LYS A 53 16.64 -11.36 10.06
C LYS A 53 17.04 -12.46 9.10
N LYS A 54 16.83 -13.72 9.47
CA LYS A 54 17.16 -14.86 8.60
C LYS A 54 16.42 -14.75 7.27
N THR A 55 15.10 -14.55 7.28
CA THR A 55 14.32 -14.39 6.05
C THR A 55 14.72 -13.13 5.28
N ALA A 56 15.00 -12.02 5.96
CA ALA A 56 15.47 -10.81 5.28
C ALA A 56 16.82 -11.00 4.59
N GLU A 57 17.72 -11.82 5.15
CA GLU A 57 19.01 -12.18 4.53
C GLU A 57 18.80 -13.06 3.30
N GLU A 58 17.90 -14.07 3.37
CA GLU A 58 17.51 -14.92 2.25
C GLU A 58 16.95 -14.09 1.09
N LEU A 59 16.00 -13.19 1.35
CA LEU A 59 15.42 -12.31 0.34
C LEU A 59 16.46 -11.37 -0.29
N ARG A 60 17.37 -10.81 0.53
CA ARG A 60 18.46 -9.96 0.00
C ARG A 60 19.44 -10.74 -0.88
N ALA A 61 19.69 -12.01 -0.57
CA ALA A 61 20.51 -12.88 -1.42
C ALA A 61 19.85 -13.11 -2.80
N GLU A 62 18.52 -13.01 -2.88
CA GLU A 62 17.73 -13.06 -4.13
C GLU A 62 17.57 -11.68 -4.79
N ASN A 63 18.34 -10.67 -4.35
CA ASN A 63 18.25 -9.27 -4.81
C ASN A 63 16.88 -8.63 -4.53
N ILE A 64 16.21 -9.02 -3.46
CA ILE A 64 14.98 -8.39 -2.98
C ILE A 64 15.36 -7.44 -1.82
N PRO A 65 15.35 -6.11 -2.03
CA PRO A 65 15.81 -5.17 -1.02
C PRO A 65 14.72 -4.96 0.05
N VAL A 66 14.93 -5.60 1.19
CA VAL A 66 14.03 -5.55 2.33
C VAL A 66 14.72 -5.07 3.62
N GLN A 67 13.91 -4.58 4.54
CA GLN A 67 14.29 -4.27 5.91
C GLN A 67 13.28 -4.86 6.89
N ILE A 68 13.59 -4.82 8.18
CA ILE A 68 12.69 -5.30 9.23
C ILE A 68 12.13 -4.09 9.96
N ALA A 69 10.83 -4.09 10.20
CA ALA A 69 10.17 -3.15 11.10
C ALA A 69 9.60 -3.88 12.31
N GLN A 70 9.88 -3.35 13.50
CA GLN A 70 9.18 -3.77 14.71
C GLN A 70 7.84 -3.03 14.79
N VAL A 71 6.78 -3.77 15.04
CA VAL A 71 5.44 -3.25 15.32
C VAL A 71 5.11 -3.61 16.76
N ASP A 72 4.94 -2.59 17.60
CA ASP A 72 4.60 -2.79 19.02
C ASP A 72 3.11 -3.09 19.19
N LYS A 73 2.75 -3.75 20.28
CA LYS A 73 1.37 -4.15 20.61
C LYS A 73 0.34 -3.04 20.45
N LYS A 74 0.67 -1.81 20.88
CA LYS A 74 -0.20 -0.63 20.73
C LYS A 74 -0.51 -0.24 19.29
N GLN A 75 0.27 -0.74 18.32
CA GLN A 75 0.14 -0.46 16.90
C GLN A 75 -0.54 -1.60 16.12
N PHE A 76 -0.74 -2.78 16.73
CA PHE A 76 -1.23 -3.99 16.04
C PHE A 76 -2.53 -3.74 15.30
N LEU A 77 -3.53 -3.16 15.95
CA LEU A 77 -4.82 -2.92 15.31
C LEU A 77 -4.69 -1.97 14.11
N ALA A 78 -3.89 -0.92 14.25
CA ALA A 78 -3.63 0.02 13.16
C ALA A 78 -2.88 -0.64 12.02
N PHE A 79 -1.86 -1.46 12.34
CA PHE A 79 -1.08 -2.21 11.35
C PHE A 79 -1.97 -3.19 10.57
N TYR A 80 -2.71 -4.06 11.26
CA TYR A 80 -3.56 -5.05 10.58
C TYR A 80 -4.67 -4.37 9.76
N ASN A 81 -5.28 -3.30 10.28
CA ASN A 81 -6.27 -2.54 9.50
C ASN A 81 -5.67 -1.88 8.26
N SER A 82 -4.40 -1.49 8.30
CA SER A 82 -3.74 -0.86 7.14
C SER A 82 -3.49 -1.83 5.97
N LEU A 83 -3.57 -3.14 6.21
CA LEU A 83 -3.39 -4.15 5.17
C LEU A 83 -4.61 -4.28 4.24
N PHE A 84 -5.83 -4.02 4.71
CA PHE A 84 -7.03 -4.10 3.87
C PHE A 84 -6.99 -3.17 2.65
N PRO A 85 -6.74 -1.86 2.80
CA PRO A 85 -6.69 -0.97 1.63
C PRO A 85 -5.50 -1.22 0.71
N THR A 86 -4.53 -2.06 1.13
CA THR A 86 -3.43 -2.48 0.26
C THR A 86 -3.72 -3.75 -0.54
N GLY A 87 -4.88 -4.39 -0.32
CA GLY A 87 -5.26 -5.63 -0.99
C GLY A 87 -4.70 -6.91 -0.35
N VAL A 88 -3.86 -6.79 0.69
CA VAL A 88 -3.34 -7.95 1.42
C VAL A 88 -4.47 -8.66 2.15
N ASN A 89 -4.59 -9.98 1.97
CA ASN A 89 -5.64 -10.79 2.58
C ASN A 89 -5.11 -11.76 3.65
N CYS A 90 -3.78 -12.00 3.68
CA CYS A 90 -3.18 -13.02 4.53
C CYS A 90 -1.92 -12.53 5.26
N ILE A 91 -1.69 -13.06 6.46
CA ILE A 91 -0.47 -12.90 7.23
C ILE A 91 0.23 -14.26 7.31
N LYS A 92 1.40 -14.38 6.68
CA LYS A 92 2.27 -15.55 6.84
C LYS A 92 3.14 -15.35 8.07
N VAL A 93 2.80 -16.09 9.12
CA VAL A 93 3.55 -16.05 10.37
C VAL A 93 4.70 -17.05 10.31
N GLY A 94 5.91 -16.63 10.66
CA GLY A 94 7.05 -17.48 10.86
C GLY A 94 7.48 -18.29 9.63
N LYS A 95 7.40 -17.74 8.43
CA LYS A 95 7.86 -18.41 7.20
C LYS A 95 9.28 -18.97 7.39
N GLY A 96 9.49 -20.23 7.03
CA GLY A 96 10.75 -20.92 7.19
C GLY A 96 11.08 -21.37 8.62
N THR A 97 10.13 -21.27 9.55
CA THR A 97 10.27 -21.74 10.95
C THR A 97 9.25 -22.82 11.27
N PRO A 98 9.41 -23.58 12.41
CA PRO A 98 8.39 -24.53 12.86
C PRO A 98 7.02 -23.88 13.16
N ASP A 99 6.99 -22.57 13.37
CA ASP A 99 5.77 -21.81 13.66
C ASP A 99 5.04 -21.34 12.39
N GLU A 100 5.52 -21.72 11.21
CA GLU A 100 4.95 -21.28 9.93
C GLU A 100 3.47 -21.61 9.78
N ILE A 101 2.63 -20.58 9.64
CA ILE A 101 1.19 -20.70 9.43
C ILE A 101 0.65 -19.45 8.72
N ALA A 102 -0.32 -19.67 7.82
CA ALA A 102 -1.07 -18.61 7.16
C ALA A 102 -2.34 -18.27 7.96
N ILE A 103 -2.56 -16.99 8.24
CA ILE A 103 -3.73 -16.46 8.93
C ILE A 103 -4.44 -15.46 8.03
N GLN A 104 -5.67 -15.77 7.66
CA GLN A 104 -6.50 -14.82 6.90
C GLN A 104 -6.77 -13.57 7.73
N LEU A 105 -6.59 -12.40 7.13
CA LEU A 105 -6.71 -11.12 7.82
C LEU A 105 -8.11 -10.92 8.43
N THR A 106 -9.16 -11.39 7.74
CA THR A 106 -10.56 -11.35 8.20
C THR A 106 -10.85 -12.25 9.41
N GLU A 107 -10.01 -13.24 9.68
CA GLU A 107 -10.11 -14.06 10.89
C GLU A 107 -9.39 -13.41 12.09
N LEU A 108 -8.33 -12.64 11.79
CA LEU A 108 -7.56 -11.97 12.84
C LEU A 108 -8.29 -10.75 13.39
N ILE A 109 -8.87 -9.93 12.51
CA ILE A 109 -9.59 -8.70 12.89
C ILE A 109 -10.90 -8.57 12.12
N ILE A 110 -11.89 -7.96 12.77
CA ILE A 110 -13.16 -7.61 12.15
C ILE A 110 -13.07 -6.18 11.64
N ARG A 111 -13.32 -6.00 10.35
CA ARG A 111 -13.40 -4.69 9.74
C ARG A 111 -14.83 -4.16 9.86
N PRO A 112 -15.04 -2.91 10.35
CA PRO A 112 -16.36 -2.30 10.32
C PRO A 112 -16.89 -2.20 8.89
N SER A 113 -18.18 -2.53 8.69
CA SER A 113 -18.83 -2.40 7.39
C SER A 113 -19.01 -0.92 7.01
N ASP A 114 -19.24 -0.65 5.72
CA ASP A 114 -19.46 0.71 5.23
C ASP A 114 -20.76 1.31 5.76
N ASP A 115 -21.74 0.48 6.12
CA ASP A 115 -23.00 0.89 6.75
C ASP A 115 -22.80 1.57 8.12
N THR A 116 -21.62 1.41 8.73
CA THR A 116 -21.27 2.06 10.01
C THR A 116 -20.67 3.46 9.83
N LEU A 117 -20.48 3.90 8.59
CA LEU A 117 -19.93 5.23 8.32
C LEU A 117 -20.98 6.32 8.62
N PRO A 118 -20.56 7.49 9.12
CA PRO A 118 -21.46 8.64 9.29
C PRO A 118 -22.12 9.02 7.96
N GLU A 119 -23.34 9.55 8.04
CA GLU A 119 -24.08 10.00 6.87
C GLU A 119 -23.26 10.99 6.02
N GLY A 120 -23.25 10.78 4.71
CA GLY A 120 -22.49 11.59 3.74
C GLY A 120 -20.99 11.27 3.66
N LYS A 121 -20.50 10.28 4.43
CA LYS A 121 -19.12 9.80 4.29
C LYS A 121 -19.09 8.49 3.50
N VAL A 122 -18.09 8.37 2.64
CA VAL A 122 -17.82 7.16 1.86
C VAL A 122 -16.40 6.70 2.14
N ARG A 123 -16.19 5.40 2.17
CA ARG A 123 -14.86 4.82 2.23
C ARG A 123 -14.31 4.79 0.79
N ILE A 124 -13.16 5.39 0.60
CA ILE A 124 -12.42 5.33 -0.65
C ILE A 124 -11.24 4.41 -0.42
N GLU A 125 -11.19 3.34 -1.18
CA GLU A 125 -10.11 2.37 -1.20
C GLU A 125 -10.03 1.73 -2.58
N ASN A 126 -8.83 1.33 -2.97
CA ASN A 126 -8.54 0.70 -4.25
C ASN A 126 -7.58 -0.47 -4.01
N PRO A 127 -8.02 -1.52 -3.29
CA PRO A 127 -7.14 -2.61 -2.85
C PRO A 127 -6.48 -3.33 -4.03
N GLU A 128 -7.21 -3.63 -5.10
CA GLU A 128 -6.70 -4.31 -6.28
C GLU A 128 -5.63 -3.46 -6.99
N PHE A 129 -5.89 -2.16 -7.16
CA PHE A 129 -4.90 -1.25 -7.74
C PHE A 129 -3.68 -1.10 -6.83
N HIS A 130 -3.88 -0.94 -5.52
CA HIS A 130 -2.79 -0.74 -4.57
C HIS A 130 -1.88 -1.98 -4.55
N LEU A 131 -2.46 -3.18 -4.51
CA LEU A 131 -1.76 -4.45 -4.51
C LEU A 131 -0.93 -4.64 -5.80
N THR A 132 -1.55 -4.49 -6.97
CA THR A 132 -0.85 -4.62 -8.25
C THR A 132 0.25 -3.57 -8.41
N ALA A 133 0.04 -2.34 -7.90
CA ALA A 133 1.08 -1.32 -7.85
C ALA A 133 2.25 -1.70 -6.91
N LEU A 134 1.97 -2.35 -5.77
CA LEU A 134 3.01 -2.87 -4.87
C LEU A 134 3.85 -3.94 -5.56
N TYR A 135 3.25 -4.94 -6.18
CA TYR A 135 3.95 -5.98 -6.93
C TYR A 135 4.80 -5.40 -8.05
N PHE A 136 4.19 -4.57 -8.90
CA PHE A 136 4.90 -3.93 -10.01
C PHE A 136 6.10 -3.11 -9.53
N MET A 137 5.94 -2.30 -8.48
CA MET A 137 7.03 -1.45 -7.99
C MET A 137 8.08 -2.22 -7.18
N GLN A 138 7.73 -3.31 -6.52
CA GLN A 138 8.69 -4.22 -5.91
C GLN A 138 9.60 -4.82 -6.99
N GLU A 139 9.00 -5.32 -8.06
CA GLU A 139 9.75 -5.94 -9.17
C GLU A 139 10.56 -4.90 -9.96
N PHE A 140 9.96 -3.77 -10.31
CA PHE A 140 10.62 -2.73 -11.09
C PHE A 140 11.82 -2.11 -10.37
N ARG A 141 11.68 -1.76 -9.07
CA ARG A 141 12.71 -1.04 -8.33
C ARG A 141 13.82 -1.91 -7.76
N ARG A 142 13.64 -3.22 -7.68
CA ARG A 142 14.72 -4.11 -7.23
C ARG A 142 15.82 -4.26 -8.27
N GLN A 143 15.55 -3.94 -9.52
CA GLN A 143 16.50 -4.02 -10.63
C GLN A 143 17.32 -2.75 -10.74
N ALA A 144 18.64 -2.86 -10.80
CA ALA A 144 19.54 -1.72 -10.98
C ALA A 144 19.32 -1.01 -12.34
N ASN A 145 18.99 -1.80 -13.38
CA ASN A 145 18.62 -1.31 -14.70
C ASN A 145 17.33 -2.03 -15.11
N PRO A 146 16.17 -1.49 -14.78
CA PRO A 146 14.89 -2.14 -15.05
C PRO A 146 14.71 -2.41 -16.54
N GLN A 147 14.61 -3.68 -16.92
CA GLN A 147 14.21 -4.07 -18.25
C GLN A 147 12.75 -4.48 -18.20
N VAL A 148 11.96 -3.90 -19.10
CA VAL A 148 10.53 -4.23 -19.20
C VAL A 148 10.40 -5.59 -19.91
N THR A 149 10.25 -6.65 -19.12
CA THR A 149 9.94 -8.01 -19.60
C THR A 149 8.47 -8.12 -19.98
N GLU A 150 8.08 -9.19 -20.68
CA GLU A 150 6.65 -9.45 -20.98
C GLU A 150 5.83 -9.57 -19.68
N GLU A 151 6.34 -10.27 -18.69
CA GLU A 151 5.72 -10.38 -17.37
C GLU A 151 5.49 -8.99 -16.71
N MET A 152 6.46 -8.11 -16.79
CA MET A 152 6.28 -6.74 -16.27
C MET A 152 5.26 -5.92 -17.06
N LYS A 153 5.11 -6.19 -18.38
CA LYS A 153 4.05 -5.56 -19.17
C LYS A 153 2.66 -6.05 -18.74
N GLU A 154 2.52 -7.35 -18.52
CA GLU A 154 1.29 -7.95 -18.03
C GLU A 154 0.90 -7.36 -16.66
N MET A 155 1.85 -7.29 -15.72
CA MET A 155 1.64 -6.63 -14.42
C MET A 155 1.25 -5.15 -14.58
N GLN A 156 1.87 -4.43 -15.50
CA GLN A 156 1.54 -3.03 -15.77
C GLN A 156 0.14 -2.88 -16.38
N GLU A 157 -0.25 -3.75 -17.28
CA GLU A 157 -1.59 -3.75 -17.91
C GLU A 157 -2.68 -4.02 -16.88
N GLU A 158 -2.49 -5.03 -16.03
CA GLU A 158 -3.37 -5.35 -14.91
C GLU A 158 -3.51 -4.15 -13.96
N MET A 159 -2.38 -3.61 -13.49
CA MET A 159 -2.36 -2.43 -12.63
C MET A 159 -3.10 -1.25 -13.26
N MET A 160 -2.91 -0.99 -14.57
CA MET A 160 -3.59 0.10 -15.26
C MET A 160 -5.08 -0.15 -15.49
N THR A 161 -5.50 -1.41 -15.56
CA THR A 161 -6.92 -1.78 -15.60
C THR A 161 -7.59 -1.41 -14.27
N HIS A 162 -7.03 -1.84 -13.15
CA HIS A 162 -7.53 -1.49 -11.82
C HIS A 162 -7.44 0.03 -11.54
N TYR A 163 -6.40 0.72 -12.06
CA TYR A 163 -6.35 2.18 -11.97
C TYR A 163 -7.57 2.85 -12.59
N LYS A 164 -7.98 2.43 -13.79
CA LYS A 164 -9.09 3.04 -14.55
C LYS A 164 -10.45 2.84 -13.87
N GLU A 165 -10.62 1.76 -13.13
CA GLU A 165 -11.84 1.43 -12.40
C GLU A 165 -11.90 2.13 -11.03
N GLY A 166 -10.78 2.68 -10.58
CA GLY A 166 -10.60 3.22 -9.25
C GLY A 166 -11.27 4.57 -9.02
N ARG A 167 -11.53 4.84 -7.73
CA ARG A 167 -11.94 6.12 -7.19
C ARG A 167 -10.93 6.60 -6.17
N TYR A 168 -10.37 7.78 -6.37
CA TYR A 168 -9.20 8.26 -5.64
C TYR A 168 -9.50 9.48 -4.79
N ILE A 169 -8.68 9.69 -3.77
CA ILE A 169 -8.69 10.90 -2.97
C ILE A 169 -7.71 11.91 -3.57
N VAL A 170 -8.18 13.14 -3.78
CA VAL A 170 -7.36 14.31 -4.09
C VAL A 170 -7.40 15.27 -2.91
N ALA A 171 -6.25 15.88 -2.61
CA ALA A 171 -6.13 16.87 -1.56
C ALA A 171 -6.07 18.28 -2.15
N TYR A 172 -6.75 19.24 -1.52
CA TYR A 172 -6.74 20.63 -1.93
C TYR A 172 -6.79 21.58 -0.74
N GLN A 173 -6.33 22.80 -0.94
CA GLN A 173 -6.54 23.92 -0.03
C GLN A 173 -7.56 24.88 -0.66
N GLU A 174 -8.33 25.55 0.18
CA GLU A 174 -9.21 26.63 -0.26
C GLU A 174 -8.45 27.94 -0.15
N GLU A 175 -8.29 28.62 -1.28
CA GLU A 175 -7.67 29.92 -1.35
C GLU A 175 -8.65 30.90 -2.03
N GLY A 176 -9.26 31.77 -1.22
CA GLY A 176 -10.35 32.63 -1.67
C GLY A 176 -11.58 31.83 -2.13
N GLU A 177 -12.03 32.06 -3.38
CA GLU A 177 -13.12 31.29 -4.01
C GLU A 177 -12.63 30.06 -4.78
N GLY A 178 -11.32 29.80 -4.83
CA GLY A 178 -10.70 28.72 -5.60
C GLY A 178 -10.30 27.51 -4.73
N LYS A 179 -10.09 26.39 -5.44
CA LYS A 179 -9.47 25.18 -4.88
C LYS A 179 -8.10 25.03 -5.50
N GLU A 180 -7.06 25.11 -4.68
CA GLU A 180 -5.69 24.88 -5.14
C GLU A 180 -5.24 23.48 -4.73
N MET A 181 -4.78 22.70 -5.71
CA MET A 181 -4.19 21.38 -5.46
C MET A 181 -2.66 21.51 -5.46
N MET A 182 -2.02 20.71 -4.62
CA MET A 182 -0.57 20.73 -4.50
C MET A 182 0.10 20.02 -5.67
N LEU A 183 1.28 20.52 -6.06
CA LEU A 183 2.18 19.86 -7.01
C LEU A 183 3.48 19.47 -6.30
N LEU A 184 3.89 18.22 -6.48
CA LEU A 184 5.16 17.69 -5.98
C LEU A 184 6.21 17.77 -7.10
N LYS A 185 7.21 18.63 -6.91
CA LYS A 185 8.34 18.76 -7.86
C LYS A 185 9.35 17.65 -7.64
N GLN A 186 9.73 17.00 -8.71
CA GLN A 186 10.81 16.01 -8.75
C GLN A 186 12.17 16.68 -8.97
N LYS A 187 13.25 15.90 -8.78
CA LYS A 187 14.63 16.39 -8.97
C LYS A 187 14.92 16.81 -10.42
N ASP A 188 14.23 16.21 -11.38
CA ASP A 188 14.33 16.52 -12.81
C ASP A 188 13.50 17.75 -13.24
N GLY A 189 12.82 18.39 -12.29
CA GLY A 189 11.98 19.57 -12.52
C GLY A 189 10.54 19.25 -12.92
N GLN A 190 10.18 18.01 -13.21
CA GLN A 190 8.81 17.62 -13.47
C GLN A 190 7.96 17.75 -12.19
N ALA A 191 6.69 18.11 -12.36
CA ALA A 191 5.76 18.26 -11.26
C ALA A 191 4.59 17.26 -11.40
N PHE A 192 4.23 16.58 -10.33
CA PHE A 192 3.16 15.60 -10.30
C PHE A 192 2.12 15.98 -9.24
N GLN A 193 0.85 15.79 -9.55
CA GLN A 193 -0.24 15.99 -8.60
C GLN A 193 -0.39 14.76 -7.72
N PRO A 194 -0.38 14.89 -6.36
CA PRO A 194 -0.58 13.75 -5.47
C PRO A 194 -1.99 13.19 -5.59
N LEU A 195 -2.08 11.85 -5.59
CA LEU A 195 -3.28 11.07 -5.65
C LEU A 195 -3.20 9.96 -4.59
N PHE A 196 -4.30 9.66 -3.89
CA PHE A 196 -4.28 8.67 -2.82
C PHE A 196 -5.31 7.58 -3.06
N THR A 197 -4.89 6.33 -2.88
CA THR A 197 -5.75 5.15 -3.02
C THR A 197 -6.78 5.05 -1.90
N ASP A 198 -6.43 5.61 -0.73
CA ASP A 198 -7.21 5.52 0.50
C ASP A 198 -6.87 6.66 1.47
N PHE A 199 -7.63 6.72 2.56
CA PHE A 199 -7.48 7.79 3.55
C PHE A 199 -6.19 7.66 4.39
N LEU A 200 -5.66 6.45 4.59
CA LEU A 200 -4.41 6.26 5.35
C LEU A 200 -3.22 6.82 4.59
N GLU A 201 -3.18 6.64 3.28
CA GLU A 201 -2.15 7.22 2.42
C GLU A 201 -2.24 8.75 2.39
N PHE A 202 -3.45 9.32 2.36
CA PHE A 202 -3.65 10.76 2.52
C PHE A 202 -3.18 11.26 3.89
N GLN A 203 -3.48 10.54 4.98
CA GLN A 203 -3.02 10.91 6.32
C GLN A 203 -1.50 10.96 6.44
N LYS A 204 -0.79 9.98 5.87
CA LYS A 204 0.69 9.98 5.81
C LYS A 204 1.19 11.26 5.12
N PHE A 205 0.58 11.60 3.99
CA PHE A 205 0.94 12.82 3.25
C PHE A 205 0.69 14.09 4.08
N GLN A 206 -0.47 14.21 4.70
CA GLN A 206 -0.84 15.37 5.51
C GLN A 206 0.09 15.59 6.70
N GLN A 207 0.53 14.51 7.36
CA GLN A 207 1.48 14.57 8.49
C GLN A 207 2.82 15.19 8.09
N PHE A 208 3.29 14.95 6.87
CA PHE A 208 4.55 15.48 6.36
C PHE A 208 4.45 16.92 5.87
N HIS A 209 3.35 17.29 5.24
CA HIS A 209 3.20 18.63 4.65
C HIS A 209 2.70 19.68 5.63
N GLY A 210 2.11 19.26 6.75
CA GLY A 210 1.46 20.17 7.70
C GLY A 210 0.21 20.84 7.08
N GLY A 211 -0.47 21.64 7.90
CA GLY A 211 -1.67 22.35 7.46
C GLY A 211 -2.92 21.46 7.37
N LYS A 212 -4.08 22.11 7.28
CA LYS A 212 -5.36 21.43 7.09
C LYS A 212 -5.68 21.40 5.60
N MET A 213 -5.69 20.20 5.02
CA MET A 213 -6.15 19.98 3.64
C MET A 213 -7.57 19.42 3.66
N LYS A 214 -8.38 19.84 2.70
CA LYS A 214 -9.65 19.20 2.38
C LYS A 214 -9.42 18.10 1.37
N THR A 215 -10.33 17.15 1.30
CA THR A 215 -10.27 16.03 0.37
C THR A 215 -11.53 15.96 -0.48
N ALA A 216 -11.38 15.48 -1.70
CA ALA A 216 -12.48 15.09 -2.56
C ALA A 216 -12.22 13.72 -3.16
N ALA A 217 -13.29 12.97 -3.41
CA ALA A 217 -13.23 11.71 -4.13
C ALA A 217 -13.44 11.96 -5.62
N VAL A 218 -12.58 11.39 -6.46
CA VAL A 218 -12.58 11.57 -7.92
C VAL A 218 -12.39 10.23 -8.61
N GLU A 219 -13.23 9.92 -9.57
CA GLU A 219 -13.06 8.76 -10.45
C GLU A 219 -11.84 8.93 -11.36
N ALA A 220 -11.14 7.83 -11.66
CA ALA A 220 -9.95 7.85 -12.50
C ALA A 220 -10.13 8.60 -13.81
N GLY A 221 -11.27 8.37 -14.49
CA GLY A 221 -11.60 9.03 -15.77
C GLY A 221 -11.78 10.56 -15.70
N LYS A 222 -11.95 11.12 -14.49
CA LYS A 222 -12.08 12.56 -14.24
C LYS A 222 -10.79 13.24 -13.79
N ILE A 223 -9.76 12.47 -13.49
CA ILE A 223 -8.47 13.00 -13.06
C ILE A 223 -7.87 13.99 -14.10
N PRO A 224 -7.88 13.69 -15.42
CA PRO A 224 -7.39 14.62 -16.43
C PRO A 224 -8.09 15.99 -16.45
N ASP A 225 -9.36 16.03 -16.02
CA ASP A 225 -10.17 17.28 -16.02
C ASP A 225 -9.77 18.21 -14.85
N ILE A 226 -9.28 17.63 -13.75
CA ILE A 226 -8.94 18.36 -12.50
C ILE A 226 -7.43 18.56 -12.30
N MET A 227 -6.59 18.10 -13.22
CA MET A 227 -5.15 18.27 -13.10
C MET A 227 -4.74 19.73 -13.16
N MET A 228 -3.82 20.11 -12.27
CA MET A 228 -3.25 21.46 -12.24
C MET A 228 -2.43 21.76 -13.51
N PRO A 229 -2.44 23.02 -13.98
CA PRO A 229 -1.54 23.43 -15.04
C PRO A 229 -0.08 23.14 -14.68
N GLY A 230 0.67 22.57 -15.64
CA GLY A 230 2.09 22.21 -15.44
C GLY A 230 2.32 20.86 -14.75
N ALA A 231 1.28 20.12 -14.37
CA ALA A 231 1.44 18.75 -13.93
C ALA A 231 1.78 17.83 -15.11
N ALA A 232 2.84 17.02 -14.97
CA ALA A 232 3.24 16.00 -15.95
C ALA A 232 2.42 14.70 -15.79
N GLY A 233 1.63 14.61 -14.73
CA GLY A 233 0.84 13.45 -14.37
C GLY A 233 0.48 13.46 -12.88
N VAL A 234 0.22 12.28 -12.34
CA VAL A 234 -0.07 12.08 -10.93
C VAL A 234 1.01 11.23 -10.26
N THR A 235 1.24 11.46 -8.96
CA THR A 235 2.00 10.53 -8.11
C THR A 235 1.06 9.89 -7.11
N VAL A 236 0.90 8.58 -7.21
CA VAL A 236 0.01 7.82 -6.34
C VAL A 236 0.76 7.43 -5.07
N ASN A 237 0.16 7.70 -3.93
CA ASN A 237 0.68 7.39 -2.59
C ASN A 237 2.16 7.81 -2.42
N PRO A 238 2.48 9.12 -2.43
CA PRO A 238 3.86 9.64 -2.44
C PRO A 238 4.74 9.14 -1.29
N PHE A 239 4.16 8.80 -0.14
CA PHE A 239 4.85 8.27 1.03
C PHE A 239 4.71 6.75 1.22
N GLY A 240 4.02 6.09 0.28
CA GLY A 240 3.88 4.64 0.16
C GLY A 240 4.54 4.13 -1.10
N VAL A 241 3.74 3.53 -1.99
CA VAL A 241 4.20 2.94 -3.26
C VAL A 241 4.88 3.96 -4.18
N ASN A 242 4.53 5.24 -4.08
CA ASN A 242 5.09 6.35 -4.84
C ASN A 242 5.15 6.07 -6.36
N LEU A 243 4.03 5.65 -6.92
CA LEU A 243 3.91 5.34 -8.34
C LEU A 243 3.62 6.62 -9.15
N GLN A 244 4.43 6.90 -10.16
CA GLN A 244 4.21 8.03 -11.07
C GLN A 244 3.50 7.55 -12.34
N LEU A 245 2.37 8.17 -12.65
CA LEU A 245 1.61 7.93 -13.87
C LEU A 245 1.59 9.22 -14.70
N LYS A 246 2.11 9.13 -15.92
CA LYS A 246 2.02 10.22 -16.89
C LYS A 246 0.60 10.27 -17.45
N ILE A 247 -0.09 11.35 -17.16
CA ILE A 247 -1.47 11.59 -17.58
C ILE A 247 -1.52 12.96 -18.21
N GLU A 248 -2.08 13.04 -19.40
CA GLU A 248 -2.26 14.33 -20.07
C GLU A 248 -3.51 15.02 -19.52
N ARG A 249 -3.35 16.30 -19.17
CA ARG A 249 -4.47 17.15 -18.79
C ARG A 249 -5.36 17.38 -20.00
N LYS A 250 -6.68 17.25 -19.85
CA LYS A 250 -7.61 17.72 -20.86
C LYS A 250 -7.54 19.24 -20.95
N LYS A 251 -7.30 19.73 -22.15
CA LYS A 251 -7.41 21.17 -22.45
C LYS A 251 -8.90 21.54 -22.41
N ALA A 252 -9.23 22.54 -21.60
CA ALA A 252 -10.55 23.12 -21.56
C ALA A 252 -10.85 23.83 -22.89
#